data_2adc674af87f79be40d52542a6f3811b
#
_entry.id   2adc674af87f79be40d52542a6f3811b
#
_cell.length_a   1.000
_cell.length_b   1.000
_cell.length_c   1.000
_cell.angle_alpha   90.00
_cell.angle_beta   90.00
_cell.angle_gamma   90.00
#
_symmetry.space_group_name_H-M   'P 1'
#
loop_
_entity.id
_entity.type
_entity.pdbx_description
1 polymer ?
#
loop_
_entity_poly.entity_id
_entity_poly.type
_entity_poly.pdbx_seq_one_letter_code
_entity_poly.pdbx_strand_id
1 'polypeptide(L)'
;MKKILLASACLLTLTACSMPNQHKQENKPKQNQSQSKAKEEEKVKTKTFSNKIDEHYTNSVTLFYTKDKILSFQLISSQAIPEENQKMSVEDLTKSYREDLKKSPMIENQEKLKGLKIHLKISEDKKNAIAIFDFDLSKIDQDQLIQSASDSESSQTFFRKLQDKPDVVFDYLKGQGLKEE
;
A
#
# COMPACT_ATOMS: atom_id res chain seq x y z
N MET A 1 29.25 -2.04 -1.84
CA MET A 1 28.02 -1.50 -2.49
C MET A 1 26.86 -1.84 -1.60
N LYS A 2 26.29 -0.84 -0.88
CA LYS A 2 25.18 -1.03 0.05
C LYS A 2 23.88 -1.11 -0.75
N LYS A 3 23.13 -2.19 -0.59
CA LYS A 3 21.84 -2.39 -1.24
C LYS A 3 20.79 -1.43 -0.63
N ILE A 4 20.14 -0.67 -1.47
CA ILE A 4 19.13 0.33 -1.12
C ILE A 4 17.76 -0.35 -1.04
N LEU A 5 17.12 -0.30 0.13
CA LEU A 5 15.74 -0.74 0.37
C LEU A 5 14.94 0.47 0.85
N LEU A 6 13.84 0.75 0.21
CA LEU A 6 13.03 1.96 0.41
C LEU A 6 11.69 1.70 1.16
N ALA A 7 11.30 2.50 2.18
CA ALA A 7 10.03 2.43 2.94
C ALA A 7 9.46 3.77 3.45
N SER A 8 8.25 4.18 3.29
CA SER A 8 7.63 5.34 3.94
C SER A 8 6.14 5.29 4.16
N ALA A 9 5.69 5.82 5.27
CA ALA A 9 4.29 6.07 5.58
C ALA A 9 3.96 7.55 5.46
N CYS A 10 2.90 7.91 4.72
CA CYS A 10 2.23 9.19 4.81
C CYS A 10 0.85 9.02 5.45
N LEU A 11 0.65 9.64 6.61
CA LEU A 11 -0.64 9.79 7.28
C LEU A 11 -1.45 10.86 6.54
N LEU A 12 -2.55 10.45 5.91
CA LEU A 12 -3.61 11.37 5.48
C LEU A 12 -4.74 11.32 6.49
N THR A 13 -4.84 12.34 7.33
CA THR A 13 -6.01 12.59 8.17
C THR A 13 -7.16 13.10 7.30
N LEU A 14 -8.14 12.26 7.04
CA LEU A 14 -9.41 12.67 6.46
C LEU A 14 -10.33 13.15 7.58
N THR A 15 -10.42 14.47 7.75
CA THR A 15 -11.47 15.10 8.55
C THR A 15 -12.82 14.92 7.86
N ALA A 16 -13.67 14.10 8.44
CA ALA A 16 -15.07 13.97 8.05
C ALA A 16 -15.84 15.22 8.49
N CYS A 17 -16.23 16.08 7.55
CA CYS A 17 -17.24 17.11 7.80
C CYS A 17 -18.62 16.47 7.82
N SER A 18 -19.20 16.39 9.01
CA SER A 18 -20.63 16.09 9.19
C SER A 18 -21.45 17.36 8.96
N MET A 19 -22.40 17.34 8.04
CA MET A 19 -23.45 18.35 7.93
C MET A 19 -24.77 17.85 8.54
N PRO A 20 -25.50 18.74 9.24
CA PRO A 20 -26.70 18.33 9.96
C PRO A 20 -27.97 18.31 9.09
N ASN A 21 -28.85 17.38 9.47
CA ASN A 21 -30.21 17.18 9.01
C ASN A 21 -31.10 18.45 9.09
N GLN A 22 -31.95 18.65 8.10
CA GLN A 22 -33.27 19.28 8.31
C GLN A 22 -34.39 18.55 7.59
N HIS A 23 -35.44 18.29 8.36
CA HIS A 23 -36.71 17.69 8.03
C HIS A 23 -37.52 18.40 6.94
N LYS A 24 -38.27 17.66 6.11
CA LYS A 24 -39.73 17.80 6.05
C LYS A 24 -40.43 16.62 5.35
N GLN A 25 -41.63 16.36 5.86
CA GLN A 25 -42.55 15.26 5.66
C GLN A 25 -43.34 15.28 4.34
N GLU A 26 -43.90 14.07 4.09
CA GLU A 26 -45.20 13.70 3.45
C GLU A 26 -45.25 13.56 1.92
N ASN A 27 -45.46 12.37 1.40
CA ASN A 27 -46.73 11.67 1.12
C ASN A 27 -46.48 10.34 0.38
N LYS A 28 -47.22 9.28 0.82
CA LYS A 28 -47.33 7.99 0.11
C LYS A 28 -48.32 8.11 -1.04
N PRO A 29 -48.20 7.30 -2.12
CA PRO A 29 -48.89 6.01 -2.12
C PRO A 29 -48.09 4.82 -2.69
N LYS A 30 -48.61 3.63 -2.39
CA LYS A 30 -48.19 2.27 -2.65
C LYS A 30 -48.01 1.95 -4.15
N GLN A 31 -47.03 1.14 -4.51
CA GLN A 31 -47.09 -0.20 -5.09
C GLN A 31 -45.85 -0.48 -5.94
N ASN A 32 -45.10 -1.42 -5.68
CA ASN A 32 -44.78 -2.72 -6.26
C ASN A 32 -43.40 -3.18 -5.79
N GLN A 33 -43.43 -4.33 -5.13
CA GLN A 33 -42.26 -5.12 -4.77
C GLN A 33 -41.54 -5.56 -6.03
N SER A 34 -40.37 -5.03 -6.21
CA SER A 34 -39.32 -5.67 -6.96
C SER A 34 -38.12 -5.77 -6.00
N GLN A 35 -37.91 -6.95 -5.45
CA GLN A 35 -36.76 -7.26 -4.59
C GLN A 35 -35.50 -7.23 -5.45
N SER A 36 -34.95 -6.05 -5.72
CA SER A 36 -33.55 -5.91 -5.98
C SER A 36 -32.86 -6.00 -4.61
N LYS A 37 -32.20 -7.13 -4.31
CA LYS A 37 -31.19 -7.21 -3.25
C LYS A 37 -30.19 -6.10 -3.54
N ALA A 38 -30.33 -4.95 -2.88
CA ALA A 38 -29.27 -3.98 -2.80
C ALA A 38 -28.08 -4.74 -2.21
N LYS A 39 -27.02 -4.93 -3.00
CA LYS A 39 -25.71 -5.35 -2.50
C LYS A 39 -25.31 -4.25 -1.54
N GLU A 40 -25.35 -4.55 -0.25
CA GLU A 40 -24.79 -3.69 0.78
C GLU A 40 -23.34 -3.45 0.37
N GLU A 41 -22.99 -2.22 0.04
CA GLU A 41 -21.62 -1.87 -0.36
C GLU A 41 -20.72 -2.17 0.84
N GLU A 42 -19.95 -3.20 0.74
CA GLU A 42 -19.09 -3.69 1.79
C GLU A 42 -18.02 -2.64 2.11
N LYS A 43 -18.12 -2.05 3.31
CA LYS A 43 -17.24 -0.93 3.71
C LYS A 43 -15.77 -1.34 3.68
N VAL A 44 -15.00 -0.68 2.83
CA VAL A 44 -13.55 -0.83 2.78
C VAL A 44 -12.93 -0.25 4.05
N LYS A 45 -12.06 -1.03 4.66
CA LYS A 45 -11.25 -0.68 5.83
C LYS A 45 -9.78 -0.63 5.45
N THR A 46 -8.99 0.06 6.26
CA THR A 46 -7.55 0.18 6.07
C THR A 46 -6.82 -0.22 7.35
N LYS A 47 -5.70 -0.91 7.22
CA LYS A 47 -4.81 -1.26 8.33
C LYS A 47 -3.36 -1.19 7.87
N THR A 48 -2.51 -0.55 8.66
CA THR A 48 -1.09 -0.39 8.38
C THR A 48 -0.26 -1.17 9.38
N PHE A 49 0.80 -1.79 8.86
CA PHE A 49 1.82 -2.49 9.64
C PHE A 49 3.18 -1.95 9.25
N SER A 50 4.05 -1.69 10.20
CA SER A 50 5.39 -1.17 9.93
C SER A 50 6.47 -1.93 10.66
N ASN A 51 7.67 -1.88 10.10
CA ASN A 51 8.89 -2.37 10.70
C ASN A 51 10.04 -1.39 10.43
N LYS A 52 10.69 -0.94 11.48
CA LYS A 52 11.94 -0.19 11.38
C LYS A 52 13.08 -1.19 11.27
N ILE A 53 13.70 -1.27 10.09
CA ILE A 53 14.79 -2.22 9.81
C ILE A 53 16.07 -1.76 10.51
N ASP A 54 16.39 -0.46 10.39
CA ASP A 54 17.49 0.21 11.08
C ASP A 54 17.19 1.72 11.19
N GLU A 55 18.18 2.53 11.56
CA GLU A 55 18.01 3.99 11.69
C GLU A 55 17.78 4.70 10.35
N HIS A 56 18.10 4.05 9.22
CA HIS A 56 18.01 4.62 7.87
C HIS A 56 16.83 4.05 7.07
N TYR A 57 16.26 2.91 7.49
CA TYR A 57 15.25 2.18 6.72
C TYR A 57 14.02 1.81 7.54
N THR A 58 12.88 2.19 7.04
CA THR A 58 11.56 1.77 7.54
C THR A 58 10.75 1.16 6.42
N ASN A 59 10.09 0.03 6.64
CA ASN A 59 9.13 -0.56 5.73
C ASN A 59 7.73 -0.55 6.33
N SER A 60 6.72 -0.29 5.52
CA SER A 60 5.33 -0.49 5.94
C SER A 60 4.48 -1.14 4.85
N VAL A 61 3.45 -1.83 5.29
CA VAL A 61 2.44 -2.47 4.46
C VAL A 61 1.10 -1.91 4.88
N THR A 62 0.41 -1.23 3.97
CA THR A 62 -0.96 -0.77 4.17
C THR A 62 -1.90 -1.66 3.38
N LEU A 63 -2.86 -2.30 4.06
CA LEU A 63 -3.85 -3.19 3.50
C LEU A 63 -5.20 -2.47 3.40
N PHE A 64 -5.84 -2.56 2.24
CA PHE A 64 -7.22 -2.12 1.99
C PHE A 64 -8.09 -3.38 1.85
N TYR A 65 -9.08 -3.54 2.71
CA TYR A 65 -9.80 -4.80 2.85
C TYR A 65 -11.28 -4.61 3.20
N THR A 66 -12.06 -5.65 2.91
CA THR A 66 -13.42 -5.83 3.41
C THR A 66 -13.40 -6.86 4.55
N LYS A 67 -14.57 -7.29 5.03
CA LYS A 67 -14.65 -8.36 6.04
C LYS A 67 -14.02 -9.67 5.57
N ASP A 68 -14.11 -9.96 4.27
CA ASP A 68 -13.81 -11.30 3.74
C ASP A 68 -12.54 -11.37 2.89
N LYS A 69 -12.00 -10.24 2.41
CA LYS A 69 -10.85 -10.24 1.50
C LYS A 69 -10.02 -8.96 1.52
N ILE A 70 -8.75 -9.10 1.15
CA ILE A 70 -7.88 -7.97 0.80
C ILE A 70 -8.22 -7.54 -0.64
N LEU A 71 -8.36 -6.23 -0.86
CA LEU A 71 -8.69 -5.63 -2.17
C LEU A 71 -7.45 -5.09 -2.88
N SER A 72 -6.59 -4.45 -2.11
CA SER A 72 -5.35 -3.85 -2.57
C SER A 72 -4.40 -3.69 -1.39
N PHE A 73 -3.14 -3.44 -1.69
CA PHE A 73 -2.17 -3.10 -0.66
C PHE A 73 -1.10 -2.15 -1.20
N GLN A 74 -0.47 -1.44 -0.29
CA GLN A 74 0.70 -0.62 -0.57
C GLN A 74 1.90 -1.19 0.19
N LEU A 75 3.01 -1.38 -0.53
CA LEU A 75 4.32 -1.48 0.10
C LEU A 75 4.96 -0.10 0.04
N ILE A 76 5.38 0.37 1.19
CA ILE A 76 5.94 1.70 1.29
C ILE A 76 7.34 1.58 1.90
N SER A 77 8.36 2.05 1.20
CA SER A 77 9.78 1.93 1.51
C SER A 77 10.47 3.31 1.70
N SER A 78 10.97 3.77 2.93
CA SER A 78 11.72 5.02 3.23
C SER A 78 13.18 4.78 3.49
N GLN A 79 13.98 5.48 2.78
CA GLN A 79 15.42 5.49 2.98
C GLN A 79 15.89 6.89 3.35
N ALA A 80 16.68 6.99 4.42
CA ALA A 80 17.34 8.24 4.75
C ALA A 80 18.31 8.66 3.63
N ILE A 81 18.23 9.93 3.23
CA ILE A 81 19.14 10.53 2.27
C ILE A 81 20.38 11.00 3.03
N PRO A 82 21.61 10.54 2.64
CA PRO A 82 22.85 11.00 3.24
C PRO A 82 22.94 12.55 3.22
N GLU A 83 23.50 13.13 4.29
CA GLU A 83 23.58 14.60 4.44
C GLU A 83 24.26 15.30 3.27
N GLU A 84 25.31 14.67 2.72
CA GLU A 84 26.01 15.20 1.55
C GLU A 84 25.11 15.30 0.30
N ASN A 85 24.13 14.42 0.18
CA ASN A 85 23.18 14.40 -0.95
C ASN A 85 21.97 15.35 -0.75
N GLN A 86 21.66 15.75 0.49
CA GLN A 86 20.52 16.65 0.78
C GLN A 86 20.68 18.03 0.15
N LYS A 87 21.90 18.39 -0.29
CA LYS A 87 22.21 19.62 -1.03
C LYS A 87 21.74 19.59 -2.49
N MET A 88 21.49 18.40 -3.04
CA MET A 88 21.03 18.22 -4.41
C MET A 88 19.59 18.78 -4.57
N SER A 89 19.21 19.07 -5.81
CA SER A 89 17.82 19.39 -6.12
C SER A 89 16.89 18.18 -5.89
N VAL A 90 15.62 18.42 -5.63
CA VAL A 90 14.61 17.34 -5.51
C VAL A 90 14.53 16.54 -6.82
N GLU A 91 14.72 17.20 -7.96
CA GLU A 91 14.70 16.58 -9.28
C GLU A 91 15.89 15.60 -9.45
N ASP A 92 17.10 16.03 -9.12
CA ASP A 92 18.31 15.20 -9.21
C ASP A 92 18.25 14.01 -8.25
N LEU A 93 17.79 14.24 -7.00
CA LEU A 93 17.54 13.16 -6.04
C LEU A 93 16.53 12.16 -6.59
N THR A 94 15.39 12.65 -7.08
CA THR A 94 14.34 11.79 -7.65
C THR A 94 14.87 10.96 -8.82
N LYS A 95 15.66 11.57 -9.69
CA LYS A 95 16.29 10.88 -10.82
C LYS A 95 17.26 9.79 -10.35
N SER A 96 18.17 10.12 -9.43
CA SER A 96 19.16 9.19 -8.89
C SER A 96 18.49 7.98 -8.22
N TYR A 97 17.56 8.22 -7.32
CA TYR A 97 16.84 7.14 -6.61
C TYR A 97 15.96 6.30 -7.55
N ARG A 98 15.39 6.90 -8.60
CA ARG A 98 14.65 6.15 -9.63
C ARG A 98 15.55 5.24 -10.46
N GLU A 99 16.75 5.70 -10.81
CA GLU A 99 17.74 4.88 -11.52
C GLU A 99 18.21 3.71 -10.66
N ASP A 100 18.43 3.92 -9.37
CA ASP A 100 18.83 2.86 -8.46
C ASP A 100 17.68 1.87 -8.20
N LEU A 101 16.45 2.36 -8.09
CA LEU A 101 15.27 1.53 -7.97
C LEU A 101 15.11 0.58 -9.15
N LYS A 102 15.30 1.07 -10.38
CA LYS A 102 15.24 0.27 -11.62
C LYS A 102 16.28 -0.84 -11.71
N LYS A 103 17.41 -0.71 -11.01
CA LYS A 103 18.46 -1.74 -10.96
C LYS A 103 18.08 -2.91 -10.04
N SER A 104 16.98 -2.81 -9.28
CA SER A 104 16.53 -3.90 -8.42
C SER A 104 15.83 -4.98 -9.25
N PRO A 105 16.27 -6.25 -9.19
CA PRO A 105 15.64 -7.35 -9.93
C PRO A 105 14.14 -7.50 -9.56
N MET A 106 13.79 -7.21 -8.31
CA MET A 106 12.40 -7.24 -7.86
C MET A 106 11.54 -6.22 -8.62
N ILE A 107 12.07 -5.03 -8.89
CA ILE A 107 11.33 -3.98 -9.60
C ILE A 107 11.17 -4.34 -11.08
N GLU A 108 12.23 -4.82 -11.73
CA GLU A 108 12.16 -5.22 -13.15
C GLU A 108 11.06 -6.27 -13.41
N ASN A 109 10.91 -7.22 -12.50
CA ASN A 109 9.87 -8.23 -12.59
C ASN A 109 8.48 -7.69 -12.25
N GLN A 110 8.37 -6.78 -11.27
CA GLN A 110 7.10 -6.25 -10.79
C GLN A 110 6.54 -5.13 -11.67
N GLU A 111 7.37 -4.31 -12.33
CA GLU A 111 6.91 -3.27 -13.27
C GLU A 111 6.04 -3.83 -14.40
N LYS A 112 6.17 -5.12 -14.72
CA LYS A 112 5.39 -5.81 -15.75
C LYS A 112 4.00 -6.25 -15.26
N LEU A 113 3.73 -6.17 -13.96
CA LEU A 113 2.46 -6.60 -13.38
C LEU A 113 1.35 -5.59 -13.70
N LYS A 114 0.32 -6.04 -14.39
CA LYS A 114 -0.88 -5.23 -14.62
C LYS A 114 -1.55 -4.94 -13.28
N GLY A 115 -1.73 -3.66 -12.93
CA GLY A 115 -2.32 -3.24 -11.65
C GLY A 115 -1.32 -2.81 -10.59
N LEU A 116 0.00 -2.94 -10.84
CA LEU A 116 1.04 -2.30 -10.04
C LEU A 116 1.27 -0.86 -10.53
N LYS A 117 1.39 0.06 -9.56
CA LYS A 117 1.89 1.42 -9.80
C LYS A 117 3.04 1.69 -8.84
N ILE A 118 4.10 2.34 -9.34
CA ILE A 118 5.28 2.68 -8.55
C ILE A 118 5.44 4.19 -8.53
N HIS A 119 5.51 4.75 -7.33
CA HIS A 119 5.72 6.18 -7.09
C HIS A 119 6.99 6.38 -6.27
N LEU A 120 7.77 7.40 -6.62
CA LEU A 120 8.92 7.83 -5.86
C LEU A 120 8.72 9.29 -5.44
N LYS A 121 8.93 9.58 -4.16
CA LYS A 121 8.89 10.93 -3.59
C LYS A 121 10.16 11.20 -2.80
N ILE A 122 10.60 12.45 -2.79
CA ILE A 122 11.57 12.97 -1.83
C ILE A 122 10.78 13.75 -0.78
N SER A 123 11.07 13.56 0.50
CA SER A 123 10.44 14.33 1.58
C SER A 123 10.76 15.83 1.43
N GLU A 124 9.86 16.70 1.93
CA GLU A 124 10.01 18.15 1.81
C GLU A 124 11.32 18.68 2.46
N ASP A 125 11.73 18.04 3.55
CA ASP A 125 12.98 18.31 4.25
C ASP A 125 14.22 17.68 3.61
N LYS A 126 14.04 16.94 2.50
CA LYS A 126 15.06 16.17 1.77
C LYS A 126 15.79 15.11 2.60
N LYS A 127 15.22 14.68 3.73
CA LYS A 127 15.86 13.66 4.57
C LYS A 127 15.55 12.24 4.14
N ASN A 128 14.45 12.03 3.40
CA ASN A 128 14.01 10.70 3.01
C ASN A 128 13.64 10.61 1.54
N ALA A 129 14.07 9.54 0.90
CA ALA A 129 13.55 9.07 -0.37
C ALA A 129 12.51 7.96 -0.11
N ILE A 130 11.36 8.06 -0.76
CA ILE A 130 10.15 7.32 -0.44
C ILE A 130 9.65 6.62 -1.69
N ALA A 131 9.72 5.28 -1.77
CA ALA A 131 9.06 4.50 -2.81
C ALA A 131 7.73 3.92 -2.30
N ILE A 132 6.70 4.02 -3.11
CA ILE A 132 5.37 3.52 -2.85
C ILE A 132 5.00 2.60 -4.02
N PHE A 133 4.66 1.36 -3.67
CA PHE A 133 4.20 0.33 -4.60
C PHE A 133 2.73 0.07 -4.32
N ASP A 134 1.84 0.50 -5.22
CA ASP A 134 0.40 0.29 -5.12
C ASP A 134 0.00 -0.95 -5.91
N PHE A 135 -0.56 -1.96 -5.23
CA PHE A 135 -1.00 -3.22 -5.83
C PHE A 135 -2.53 -3.32 -5.80
N ASP A 136 -3.15 -3.23 -6.96
CA ASP A 136 -4.59 -3.45 -7.15
C ASP A 136 -4.85 -4.93 -7.45
N LEU A 137 -5.23 -5.70 -6.43
CA LEU A 137 -5.45 -7.16 -6.56
C LEU A 137 -6.61 -7.52 -7.49
N SER A 138 -7.48 -6.58 -7.85
CA SER A 138 -8.53 -6.81 -8.84
C SER A 138 -8.01 -6.88 -10.27
N LYS A 139 -6.77 -6.44 -10.49
CA LYS A 139 -6.13 -6.32 -11.82
C LYS A 139 -4.89 -7.19 -11.97
N ILE A 140 -4.33 -7.63 -10.85
CA ILE A 140 -3.10 -8.42 -10.81
C ILE A 140 -3.44 -9.90 -10.93
N ASP A 141 -2.77 -10.60 -11.82
CA ASP A 141 -2.74 -12.05 -11.83
C ASP A 141 -1.93 -12.54 -10.62
N GLN A 142 -2.56 -13.37 -9.79
CA GLN A 142 -1.97 -13.79 -8.51
C GLN A 142 -0.72 -14.66 -8.69
N ASP A 143 -0.71 -15.53 -9.68
CA ASP A 143 0.44 -16.39 -9.94
C ASP A 143 1.63 -15.57 -10.45
N GLN A 144 1.37 -14.59 -11.30
CA GLN A 144 2.40 -13.65 -11.75
C GLN A 144 2.95 -12.83 -10.58
N LEU A 145 2.10 -12.39 -9.65
CA LEU A 145 2.52 -11.67 -8.44
C LEU A 145 3.46 -12.53 -7.58
N ILE A 146 3.10 -13.80 -7.34
CA ILE A 146 3.93 -14.74 -6.57
C ILE A 146 5.26 -15.00 -7.30
N GLN A 147 5.21 -15.22 -8.62
CA GLN A 147 6.41 -15.45 -9.43
C GLN A 147 7.33 -14.22 -9.49
N SER A 148 6.79 -13.00 -9.45
CA SER A 148 7.60 -11.77 -9.45
C SER A 148 8.50 -11.64 -8.22
N ALA A 149 8.23 -12.39 -7.16
CA ALA A 149 9.01 -12.45 -5.94
C ALA A 149 9.87 -13.73 -5.83
N SER A 150 10.27 -14.32 -6.97
CA SER A 150 11.02 -15.60 -7.02
C SER A 150 12.27 -15.65 -6.13
N ASP A 151 12.90 -14.48 -5.91
CA ASP A 151 14.13 -14.37 -5.13
C ASP A 151 13.90 -14.21 -3.61
N SER A 152 12.63 -14.23 -3.16
CA SER A 152 12.24 -14.00 -1.76
C SER A 152 11.10 -14.90 -1.33
N GLU A 153 11.41 -15.97 -0.59
CA GLU A 153 10.42 -16.90 -0.05
C GLU A 153 9.40 -16.20 0.85
N SER A 154 9.85 -15.23 1.68
CA SER A 154 8.96 -14.46 2.55
C SER A 154 7.98 -13.60 1.75
N SER A 155 8.42 -12.97 0.65
CA SER A 155 7.56 -12.19 -0.23
C SER A 155 6.57 -13.09 -0.97
N GLN A 156 7.00 -14.24 -1.48
CA GLN A 156 6.09 -15.22 -2.09
C GLN A 156 5.03 -15.69 -1.09
N THR A 157 5.44 -15.98 0.15
CA THR A 157 4.52 -16.41 1.21
C THR A 157 3.52 -15.32 1.53
N PHE A 158 3.96 -14.07 1.66
CA PHE A 158 3.08 -12.93 1.85
C PHE A 158 2.06 -12.81 0.71
N PHE A 159 2.51 -12.87 -0.55
CA PHE A 159 1.62 -12.76 -1.71
C PHE A 159 0.59 -13.91 -1.78
N ARG A 160 0.97 -15.14 -1.39
CA ARG A 160 0.00 -16.24 -1.25
C ARG A 160 -1.03 -15.95 -0.17
N LYS A 161 -0.61 -15.40 0.98
CA LYS A 161 -1.47 -15.07 2.11
C LYS A 161 -2.51 -13.98 1.79
N LEU A 162 -2.26 -13.11 0.81
CA LEU A 162 -3.25 -12.10 0.39
C LEU A 162 -4.58 -12.68 -0.13
N GLN A 163 -4.63 -13.99 -0.43
CA GLN A 163 -5.86 -14.70 -0.77
C GLN A 163 -6.65 -15.16 0.45
N ASP A 164 -6.02 -15.17 1.62
CA ASP A 164 -6.67 -15.56 2.87
C ASP A 164 -7.59 -14.44 3.40
N LYS A 165 -8.33 -14.73 4.45
CA LYS A 165 -9.09 -13.71 5.18
C LYS A 165 -8.16 -12.65 5.78
N PRO A 166 -8.61 -11.40 5.89
CA PRO A 166 -7.77 -10.31 6.39
C PRO A 166 -7.06 -10.61 7.72
N ASP A 167 -7.75 -11.23 8.67
CA ASP A 167 -7.16 -11.54 9.99
C ASP A 167 -5.96 -12.49 9.87
N VAL A 168 -5.99 -13.47 8.96
CA VAL A 168 -4.87 -14.39 8.69
C VAL A 168 -3.65 -13.62 8.14
N VAL A 169 -3.91 -12.64 7.27
CA VAL A 169 -2.85 -11.76 6.72
C VAL A 169 -2.25 -10.89 7.81
N PHE A 170 -3.09 -10.33 8.70
CA PHE A 170 -2.63 -9.50 9.83
C PHE A 170 -1.75 -10.30 10.79
N ASP A 171 -2.17 -11.51 11.15
CA ASP A 171 -1.40 -12.40 12.03
C ASP A 171 -0.07 -12.80 11.38
N TYR A 172 -0.07 -13.07 10.07
CA TYR A 172 1.16 -13.32 9.34
C TYR A 172 2.12 -12.14 9.41
N LEU A 173 1.65 -10.90 9.13
CA LEU A 173 2.51 -9.70 9.20
C LEU A 173 3.06 -9.46 10.59
N LYS A 174 2.26 -9.66 11.64
CA LYS A 174 2.72 -9.59 13.05
C LYS A 174 3.77 -10.67 13.33
N GLY A 175 3.56 -11.88 12.83
CA GLY A 175 4.53 -12.99 12.94
C GLY A 175 5.85 -12.72 12.22
N GLN A 176 5.86 -11.85 11.20
CA GLN A 176 7.08 -11.36 10.55
C GLN A 176 7.72 -10.18 11.29
N GLY A 177 7.22 -9.80 12.47
CA GLY A 177 7.77 -8.74 13.31
C GLY A 177 7.28 -7.32 12.94
N LEU A 178 6.30 -7.18 12.04
CA LEU A 178 5.69 -5.88 11.78
C LEU A 178 4.75 -5.51 12.93
N LYS A 179 4.71 -4.23 13.28
CA LYS A 179 3.83 -3.67 14.30
C LYS A 179 2.64 -2.97 13.63
N GLU A 180 1.46 -3.21 14.16
CA GLU A 180 0.25 -2.49 13.77
C GLU A 180 0.34 -1.04 14.24
N GLU A 181 0.00 -0.08 13.37
CA GLU A 181 -0.05 1.37 13.64
C GLU A 181 -1.46 1.83 13.99
#